data_0e4eb08825dcb4f9e43ee4c06671fd09
#
_entry.id   0e4eb08825dcb4f9e43ee4c06671fd09
#
_cell.length_a   1.000
_cell.length_b   1.000
_cell.length_c   1.000
_cell.angle_alpha   90.00
_cell.angle_beta   90.00
_cell.angle_gamma   90.00
#
_symmetry.space_group_name_H-M   'P 1'
#
loop_
_entity.id
_entity.type
_entity.pdbx_description
1 polymer ?
#
loop_
_entity_poly.entity_id
_entity_poly.type
_entity_poly.pdbx_seq_one_letter_code
_entity_poly.pdbx_strand_id
1 'polypeptide(L)'
;MTLELEREISSYLGSEDLIRAFKYLRENPRILGLLDMSNIILVHRLKYNDHGLTHAMITTRNSLKILDILGHEVVVTEDWRDFNDSKLIVMVASFLHDIGNAVHREEHELLSVTLAKSFVDEVLQQYYGDPSKEVKVASMIFEAMICHMGRFQPTSIEAGIVATADGCDMEKERARLPFQLGRHDIHKFSALAVEEVRISRGREKPLRITVGMSDPSGTFQIEEILLRKIRGANFERFVEVYAEIRGMGEMRFI
;
A
#
# COMPACT_ATOMS: atom_id res chain seq x y z
N MET A 1 5.74 -4.51 16.96
CA MET A 1 5.22 -4.35 15.57
C MET A 1 4.54 -3.00 15.38
N THR A 2 3.34 -2.71 15.93
CA THR A 2 2.63 -1.44 15.66
C THR A 2 3.44 -0.19 16.02
N LEU A 3 4.05 -0.13 17.20
CA LEU A 3 4.92 0.99 17.62
C LEU A 3 6.19 1.14 16.76
N GLU A 4 6.71 0.08 16.23
CA GLU A 4 7.86 0.08 15.32
C GLU A 4 7.47 0.64 13.95
N LEU A 5 6.35 0.17 13.38
CA LEU A 5 5.78 0.72 12.15
C LEU A 5 5.48 2.23 12.27
N GLU A 6 4.94 2.68 13.40
CA GLU A 6 4.72 4.11 13.66
C GLU A 6 6.02 4.93 13.63
N ARG A 7 7.08 4.41 14.24
CA ARG A 7 8.40 5.06 14.22
C ARG A 7 9.00 5.10 12.81
N GLU A 8 8.91 3.99 12.07
CA GLU A 8 9.39 3.94 10.69
C GLU A 8 8.62 4.92 9.80
N ILE A 9 7.28 4.94 9.85
CA ILE A 9 6.45 5.88 9.10
C ILE A 9 6.85 7.32 9.45
N SER A 10 6.93 7.65 10.73
CA SER A 10 7.28 9.00 11.20
C SER A 10 8.67 9.44 10.72
N SER A 11 9.62 8.52 10.56
CA SER A 11 10.97 8.84 10.06
C SER A 11 10.98 9.31 8.60
N TYR A 12 10.02 8.87 7.78
CA TYR A 12 9.88 9.33 6.38
C TYR A 12 9.14 10.66 6.24
N LEU A 13 8.29 11.03 7.20
CA LEU A 13 7.41 12.20 7.07
C LEU A 13 8.20 13.52 7.15
N GLY A 14 9.06 13.68 8.14
CA GLY A 14 10.02 14.79 8.21
C GLY A 14 9.44 16.16 8.57
N SER A 15 8.09 16.34 8.63
CA SER A 15 7.45 17.58 9.04
C SER A 15 6.37 17.33 10.12
N GLU A 16 6.18 18.32 11.00
CA GLU A 16 5.16 18.22 12.06
C GLU A 16 3.74 18.10 11.50
N ASP A 17 3.46 18.76 10.38
CA ASP A 17 2.14 18.74 9.76
C ASP A 17 1.82 17.35 9.19
N LEU A 18 2.78 16.70 8.53
CA LEU A 18 2.62 15.32 8.04
C LEU A 18 2.47 14.34 9.21
N ILE A 19 3.24 14.52 10.30
CA ILE A 19 3.10 13.70 11.50
C ILE A 19 1.71 13.88 12.13
N ARG A 20 1.19 15.10 12.16
CA ARG A 20 -0.18 15.39 12.66
C ARG A 20 -1.23 14.73 11.79
N ALA A 21 -1.10 14.80 10.46
CA ALA A 21 -2.00 14.13 9.52
C ALA A 21 -1.97 12.60 9.71
N PHE A 22 -0.79 12.01 9.86
CA PHE A 22 -0.66 10.58 10.15
C PHE A 22 -1.32 10.20 11.49
N LYS A 23 -1.09 10.99 12.54
CA LYS A 23 -1.71 10.77 13.86
C LYS A 23 -3.23 10.84 13.79
N TYR A 24 -3.79 11.78 13.02
CA TYR A 24 -5.23 11.85 12.78
C TYR A 24 -5.76 10.54 12.18
N LEU A 25 -5.13 10.01 11.12
CA LEU A 25 -5.54 8.74 10.50
C LEU A 25 -5.46 7.58 11.50
N ARG A 26 -4.39 7.51 12.25
CA ARG A 26 -4.06 6.42 13.16
C ARG A 26 -4.93 6.37 14.41
N GLU A 27 -5.43 7.51 14.90
CA GLU A 27 -6.19 7.64 16.14
C GLU A 27 -7.68 7.89 15.92
N ASN A 28 -8.13 8.15 14.68
CA ASN A 28 -9.53 8.43 14.41
C ASN A 28 -10.41 7.18 14.60
N PRO A 29 -11.35 7.18 15.58
CA PRO A 29 -12.13 5.98 15.90
C PRO A 29 -13.06 5.53 14.76
N ARG A 30 -13.47 6.44 13.86
CA ARG A 30 -14.30 6.10 12.70
C ARG A 30 -13.48 5.32 11.66
N ILE A 31 -12.25 5.73 11.39
CA ILE A 31 -11.33 5.02 10.50
C ILE A 31 -10.99 3.65 11.09
N LEU A 32 -10.64 3.60 12.38
CA LEU A 32 -10.34 2.33 13.06
C LEU A 32 -11.53 1.37 13.03
N GLY A 33 -12.76 1.87 13.21
CA GLY A 33 -13.98 1.06 13.09
C GLY A 33 -14.19 0.50 11.68
N LEU A 34 -13.86 1.25 10.62
CA LEU A 34 -13.93 0.76 9.23
C LEU A 34 -12.86 -0.31 8.96
N LEU A 35 -11.63 -0.11 9.43
CA LEU A 35 -10.55 -1.11 9.27
C LEU A 35 -10.85 -2.39 10.05
N ASP A 36 -11.42 -2.30 11.25
CA ASP A 36 -11.86 -3.47 12.02
C ASP A 36 -13.00 -4.21 11.31
N MET A 37 -14.00 -3.49 10.80
CA MET A 37 -15.10 -4.09 10.05
C MET A 37 -14.62 -4.74 8.74
N SER A 38 -13.63 -4.17 8.05
CA SER A 38 -12.96 -4.79 6.90
C SER A 38 -12.40 -6.16 7.27
N ASN A 39 -11.72 -6.28 8.41
CA ASN A 39 -11.20 -7.57 8.90
C ASN A 39 -12.31 -8.54 9.30
N ILE A 40 -13.39 -8.08 9.92
CA ILE A 40 -14.55 -8.94 10.23
C ILE A 40 -15.09 -9.57 8.93
N ILE A 41 -15.24 -8.78 7.86
CA ILE A 41 -15.73 -9.28 6.58
C ILE A 41 -14.71 -10.19 5.91
N LEU A 42 -13.49 -9.70 5.72
CA LEU A 42 -12.51 -10.40 4.90
C LEU A 42 -11.94 -11.63 5.62
N VAL A 43 -11.50 -11.49 6.87
CA VAL A 43 -10.87 -12.61 7.58
C VAL A 43 -11.90 -13.59 8.13
N HIS A 44 -12.88 -13.09 8.89
CA HIS A 44 -13.78 -13.98 9.61
C HIS A 44 -14.91 -14.54 8.74
N ARG A 45 -15.46 -13.78 7.79
CA ARG A 45 -16.55 -14.24 6.92
C ARG A 45 -16.04 -14.86 5.61
N LEU A 46 -15.11 -14.20 4.90
CA LEU A 46 -14.63 -14.62 3.58
C LEU A 46 -13.34 -15.44 3.61
N LYS A 47 -12.66 -15.54 4.76
CA LYS A 47 -11.38 -16.26 4.94
C LYS A 47 -10.26 -15.73 4.05
N TYR A 48 -10.24 -14.43 3.79
CA TYR A 48 -9.16 -13.72 3.09
C TYR A 48 -8.08 -13.26 4.08
N ASN A 49 -7.00 -12.69 3.56
CA ASN A 49 -5.90 -12.14 4.35
C ASN A 49 -6.36 -10.90 5.17
N ASP A 50 -5.52 -10.48 6.12
CA ASP A 50 -5.73 -9.24 6.88
C ASP A 50 -5.76 -8.00 5.97
N HIS A 51 -6.76 -7.16 6.16
CA HIS A 51 -6.93 -5.85 5.50
C HIS A 51 -7.34 -4.77 6.52
N GLY A 52 -6.96 -4.97 7.77
CA GLY A 52 -7.21 -4.04 8.86
C GLY A 52 -6.06 -3.06 9.06
N LEU A 53 -5.94 -2.57 10.31
CA LEU A 53 -4.97 -1.56 10.68
C LEU A 53 -3.51 -1.97 10.39
N THR A 54 -3.16 -3.24 10.61
CA THR A 54 -1.78 -3.71 10.36
C THR A 54 -1.42 -3.61 8.89
N HIS A 55 -2.31 -4.04 8.00
CA HIS A 55 -2.14 -3.90 6.55
C HIS A 55 -2.04 -2.44 6.13
N ALA A 56 -2.95 -1.57 6.59
CA ALA A 56 -2.92 -0.13 6.31
C ALA A 56 -1.58 0.51 6.71
N MET A 57 -1.05 0.16 7.87
CA MET A 57 0.24 0.63 8.38
C MET A 57 1.44 0.13 7.54
N ILE A 58 1.45 -1.15 7.18
CA ILE A 58 2.52 -1.75 6.35
C ILE A 58 2.52 -1.12 4.97
N THR A 59 1.34 -0.98 4.34
CA THR A 59 1.20 -0.36 3.01
C THR A 59 1.63 1.11 3.06
N THR A 60 1.28 1.86 4.11
CA THR A 60 1.73 3.25 4.31
C THR A 60 3.24 3.35 4.43
N ARG A 61 3.87 2.51 5.28
CA ARG A 61 5.33 2.45 5.41
C ARG A 61 6.00 2.15 4.07
N ASN A 62 5.51 1.13 3.35
CA ASN A 62 6.05 0.72 2.07
C ASN A 62 5.93 1.82 1.01
N SER A 63 4.77 2.51 0.96
CA SER A 63 4.55 3.63 0.05
C SER A 63 5.52 4.79 0.29
N LEU A 64 5.69 5.19 1.54
CA LEU A 64 6.65 6.24 1.90
C LEU A 64 8.10 5.83 1.61
N LYS A 65 8.47 4.58 1.86
CA LYS A 65 9.78 4.04 1.54
C LYS A 65 10.05 4.02 0.04
N ILE A 66 9.09 3.58 -0.78
CA ILE A 66 9.20 3.60 -2.24
C ILE A 66 9.34 5.04 -2.73
N LEU A 67 8.51 5.94 -2.24
CA LEU A 67 8.57 7.37 -2.56
C LEU A 67 9.94 7.98 -2.26
N ASP A 68 10.50 7.70 -1.09
CA ASP A 68 11.83 8.18 -0.68
C ASP A 68 12.95 7.64 -1.59
N ILE A 69 12.86 6.36 -2.00
CA ILE A 69 13.82 5.74 -2.93
C ILE A 69 13.77 6.41 -4.31
N LEU A 70 12.57 6.69 -4.84
CA LEU A 70 12.39 7.33 -6.14
C LEU A 70 12.88 8.79 -6.12
N GLY A 71 12.62 9.49 -5.03
CA GLY A 71 13.07 10.86 -4.82
C GLY A 71 12.26 11.94 -5.55
N HIS A 72 12.53 13.18 -5.18
CA HIS A 72 11.80 14.36 -5.65
C HIS A 72 11.81 14.51 -7.18
N GLU A 73 12.97 14.36 -7.80
CA GLU A 73 13.15 14.60 -9.25
C GLU A 73 12.33 13.66 -10.14
N VAL A 74 12.02 12.46 -9.63
CA VAL A 74 11.22 11.45 -10.36
C VAL A 74 9.72 11.65 -10.15
N VAL A 75 9.32 12.11 -8.96
CA VAL A 75 7.92 12.08 -8.51
C VAL A 75 7.20 13.38 -8.75
N VAL A 76 7.82 14.53 -8.44
CA VAL A 76 7.17 15.85 -8.57
C VAL A 76 7.42 16.40 -9.97
N THR A 77 6.35 16.45 -10.76
CA THR A 77 6.40 16.89 -12.16
C THR A 77 5.63 18.18 -12.42
N GLU A 78 4.86 18.69 -11.45
CA GLU A 78 4.03 19.88 -11.56
C GLU A 78 4.46 20.98 -10.60
N ASP A 79 4.43 22.24 -11.05
CA ASP A 79 4.88 23.42 -10.31
C ASP A 79 3.97 23.82 -9.13
N TRP A 80 2.74 23.26 -9.06
CA TRP A 80 1.75 23.63 -8.03
C TRP A 80 1.90 22.82 -6.72
N ARG A 81 2.76 21.81 -6.69
CA ARG A 81 2.97 20.92 -5.55
C ARG A 81 4.43 20.66 -5.25
N ASP A 82 4.72 20.16 -4.08
CA ASP A 82 6.06 19.77 -3.63
C ASP A 82 6.13 18.29 -3.20
N PHE A 83 7.29 17.88 -2.72
CA PHE A 83 7.51 16.49 -2.29
C PHE A 83 6.75 16.12 -1.01
N ASN A 84 6.42 17.09 -0.16
CA ASN A 84 5.57 16.84 1.02
C ASN A 84 4.13 16.60 0.61
N ASP A 85 3.65 17.23 -0.46
CA ASP A 85 2.35 16.91 -1.05
C ASP A 85 2.32 15.44 -1.51
N SER A 86 3.37 14.95 -2.17
CA SER A 86 3.48 13.54 -2.58
C SER A 86 3.50 12.60 -1.37
N LYS A 87 4.21 12.95 -0.28
CA LYS A 87 4.18 12.19 0.98
C LYS A 87 2.78 12.12 1.56
N LEU A 88 2.06 13.24 1.58
CA LEU A 88 0.68 13.31 2.07
C LEU A 88 -0.24 12.42 1.22
N ILE A 89 -0.13 12.51 -0.12
CA ILE A 89 -0.92 11.73 -1.06
C ILE A 89 -0.73 10.22 -0.82
N VAL A 90 0.51 9.73 -0.86
CA VAL A 90 0.77 8.29 -0.71
C VAL A 90 0.42 7.79 0.70
N MET A 91 0.63 8.60 1.73
CA MET A 91 0.30 8.27 3.12
C MET A 91 -1.20 8.12 3.31
N VAL A 92 -1.98 9.12 2.91
CA VAL A 92 -3.43 9.11 3.10
C VAL A 92 -4.08 8.04 2.23
N ALA A 93 -3.67 7.95 0.97
CA ALA A 93 -4.20 6.94 0.04
C ALA A 93 -3.91 5.51 0.53
N SER A 94 -2.68 5.20 0.90
CA SER A 94 -2.31 3.86 1.36
C SER A 94 -2.94 3.48 2.70
N PHE A 95 -3.21 4.45 3.58
CA PHE A 95 -3.89 4.18 4.84
C PHE A 95 -5.39 3.88 4.66
N LEU A 96 -6.04 4.51 3.68
CA LEU A 96 -7.48 4.46 3.48
C LEU A 96 -7.94 3.59 2.29
N HIS A 97 -7.01 3.03 1.46
CA HIS A 97 -7.35 2.38 0.20
C HIS A 97 -8.35 1.23 0.34
N ASP A 98 -8.35 0.55 1.48
CA ASP A 98 -9.08 -0.70 1.73
C ASP A 98 -10.30 -0.58 2.66
N ILE A 99 -10.62 0.63 3.15
CA ILE A 99 -11.76 0.83 4.08
C ILE A 99 -13.11 0.48 3.47
N GLY A 100 -13.22 0.43 2.14
CA GLY A 100 -14.43 0.01 1.41
C GLY A 100 -14.77 -1.46 1.62
N ASN A 101 -13.81 -2.30 1.98
CA ASN A 101 -14.05 -3.69 2.39
C ASN A 101 -14.97 -3.79 3.62
N ALA A 102 -15.11 -2.73 4.40
CA ALA A 102 -16.10 -2.65 5.49
C ALA A 102 -17.55 -2.70 5.00
N VAL A 103 -17.79 -2.46 3.72
CA VAL A 103 -19.11 -2.55 3.08
C VAL A 103 -19.21 -3.80 2.22
N HIS A 104 -18.31 -3.95 1.25
CA HIS A 104 -18.29 -5.09 0.34
C HIS A 104 -16.90 -5.31 -0.27
N ARG A 105 -16.57 -6.59 -0.60
CA ARG A 105 -15.28 -6.94 -1.22
C ARG A 105 -15.21 -6.50 -2.68
N GLU A 106 -16.29 -6.72 -3.44
CA GLU A 106 -16.33 -6.30 -4.83
C GLU A 106 -16.41 -4.78 -4.91
N GLU A 107 -15.59 -4.19 -5.79
CA GLU A 107 -15.49 -2.73 -5.99
C GLU A 107 -15.16 -1.93 -4.72
N HIS A 108 -14.47 -2.59 -3.75
CA HIS A 108 -14.08 -1.92 -2.51
C HIS A 108 -13.21 -0.68 -2.76
N GLU A 109 -12.47 -0.61 -3.86
CA GLU A 109 -11.70 0.55 -4.26
C GLU A 109 -12.58 1.80 -4.47
N LEU A 110 -13.76 1.64 -5.09
CA LEU A 110 -14.75 2.71 -5.27
C LEU A 110 -15.45 3.07 -3.96
N LEU A 111 -15.79 2.04 -3.18
CA LEU A 111 -16.40 2.21 -1.86
C LEU A 111 -15.42 2.90 -0.91
N SER A 112 -14.12 2.60 -0.99
CA SER A 112 -13.08 3.27 -0.20
C SER A 112 -13.04 4.76 -0.48
N VAL A 113 -13.05 5.19 -1.74
CA VAL A 113 -13.10 6.62 -2.12
C VAL A 113 -14.34 7.29 -1.54
N THR A 114 -15.49 6.64 -1.65
CA THR A 114 -16.76 7.17 -1.14
C THR A 114 -16.72 7.40 0.38
N LEU A 115 -16.21 6.40 1.13
CA LEU A 115 -16.10 6.48 2.59
C LEU A 115 -14.99 7.43 3.04
N ALA A 116 -13.88 7.51 2.31
CA ALA A 116 -12.71 8.30 2.67
C ALA A 116 -12.94 9.80 2.50
N LYS A 117 -13.90 10.24 1.68
CA LYS A 117 -14.05 11.65 1.31
C LYS A 117 -14.04 12.59 2.52
N SER A 118 -14.83 12.31 3.55
CA SER A 118 -14.89 13.19 4.73
C SER A 118 -13.57 13.21 5.51
N PHE A 119 -12.84 12.09 5.59
CA PHE A 119 -11.55 12.01 6.28
C PHE A 119 -10.47 12.75 5.51
N VAL A 120 -10.47 12.62 4.18
CA VAL A 120 -9.55 13.35 3.29
C VAL A 120 -9.81 14.86 3.42
N ASP A 121 -11.07 15.30 3.35
CA ASP A 121 -11.43 16.72 3.53
C ASP A 121 -10.92 17.23 4.90
N GLU A 122 -11.15 16.49 6.00
CA GLU A 122 -10.69 16.86 7.35
C GLU A 122 -9.16 16.98 7.45
N VAL A 123 -8.41 16.08 6.80
CA VAL A 123 -6.93 16.13 6.76
C VAL A 123 -6.47 17.34 5.96
N LEU A 124 -7.01 17.56 4.76
CA LEU A 124 -6.53 18.59 3.85
C LEU A 124 -6.85 20.01 4.36
N GLN A 125 -8.02 20.22 4.95
CA GLN A 125 -8.36 21.48 5.60
C GLN A 125 -7.45 21.86 6.76
N GLN A 126 -6.90 20.86 7.47
CA GLN A 126 -5.91 21.10 8.53
C GLN A 126 -4.50 21.35 7.98
N TYR A 127 -4.20 20.85 6.78
CA TYR A 127 -2.87 20.91 6.17
C TYR A 127 -2.70 22.11 5.25
N TYR A 128 -3.75 22.48 4.48
CA TYR A 128 -3.74 23.59 3.52
C TYR A 128 -4.69 24.70 3.93
N GLY A 129 -4.43 25.91 3.40
CA GLY A 129 -5.34 27.06 3.47
C GLY A 129 -5.85 27.50 2.10
N ASP A 130 -5.55 26.72 1.04
CA ASP A 130 -5.96 26.97 -0.34
C ASP A 130 -6.92 25.89 -0.84
N PRO A 131 -8.22 26.17 -0.95
CA PRO A 131 -9.21 25.20 -1.43
C PRO A 131 -8.92 24.64 -2.82
N SER A 132 -8.25 25.38 -3.70
CA SER A 132 -7.87 24.89 -5.03
C SER A 132 -6.79 23.81 -4.93
N LYS A 133 -5.80 23.99 -4.06
CA LYS A 133 -4.76 23.00 -3.80
C LYS A 133 -5.34 21.76 -3.09
N GLU A 134 -6.23 21.96 -2.12
CA GLU A 134 -6.92 20.86 -1.42
C GLU A 134 -7.63 19.91 -2.41
N VAL A 135 -8.42 20.45 -3.34
CA VAL A 135 -9.15 19.64 -4.34
C VAL A 135 -8.21 18.90 -5.27
N LYS A 136 -7.09 19.50 -5.69
CA LYS A 136 -6.08 18.82 -6.53
C LYS A 136 -5.43 17.66 -5.80
N VAL A 137 -5.01 17.86 -4.55
CA VAL A 137 -4.39 16.81 -3.73
C VAL A 137 -5.41 15.72 -3.41
N ALA A 138 -6.66 16.07 -3.07
CA ALA A 138 -7.74 15.11 -2.86
C ALA A 138 -7.96 14.22 -4.09
N SER A 139 -7.95 14.83 -5.30
CA SER A 139 -8.10 14.07 -6.54
C SER A 139 -6.98 13.05 -6.75
N MET A 140 -5.72 13.40 -6.44
CA MET A 140 -4.60 12.46 -6.50
C MET A 140 -4.68 11.36 -5.43
N ILE A 141 -5.14 11.67 -4.23
CA ILE A 141 -5.40 10.66 -3.19
C ILE A 141 -6.45 9.67 -3.68
N PHE A 142 -7.56 10.14 -4.23
CA PHE A 142 -8.64 9.29 -4.74
C PHE A 142 -8.21 8.48 -5.97
N GLU A 143 -7.39 9.04 -6.86
CA GLU A 143 -6.78 8.28 -7.95
C GLU A 143 -5.93 7.13 -7.41
N ALA A 144 -5.05 7.39 -6.44
CA ALA A 144 -4.21 6.36 -5.87
C ALA A 144 -5.03 5.26 -5.18
N MET A 145 -6.13 5.62 -4.51
CA MET A 145 -7.04 4.65 -3.90
C MET A 145 -7.78 3.81 -4.94
N ILE A 146 -8.27 4.39 -6.04
CA ILE A 146 -9.05 3.66 -7.05
C ILE A 146 -8.17 2.75 -7.92
N CYS A 147 -6.91 3.14 -8.13
CA CYS A 147 -5.97 2.42 -8.99
C CYS A 147 -5.23 1.28 -8.30
N HIS A 148 -5.30 1.14 -6.95
CA HIS A 148 -4.46 0.18 -6.21
C HIS A 148 -4.65 -1.29 -6.60
N MET A 149 -5.82 -1.65 -7.13
CA MET A 149 -6.09 -3.01 -7.62
C MET A 149 -5.58 -3.28 -9.04
N GLY A 150 -5.06 -2.26 -9.74
CA GLY A 150 -4.57 -2.39 -11.11
C GLY A 150 -5.66 -2.54 -12.19
N ARG A 151 -6.94 -2.31 -11.85
CA ARG A 151 -8.07 -2.29 -12.81
C ARG A 151 -8.13 -0.99 -13.60
N PHE A 152 -7.76 0.12 -12.97
CA PHE A 152 -7.67 1.44 -13.57
C PHE A 152 -6.20 1.81 -13.71
N GLN A 153 -5.82 2.29 -14.88
CA GLN A 153 -4.44 2.75 -15.10
C GLN A 153 -4.26 4.13 -14.46
N PRO A 154 -3.29 4.29 -13.56
CA PRO A 154 -3.01 5.57 -12.94
C PRO A 154 -2.35 6.55 -13.92
N THR A 155 -2.57 7.83 -13.68
CA THR A 155 -1.91 8.93 -14.38
C THR A 155 -0.75 9.51 -13.55
N SER A 156 -0.77 9.31 -12.24
CA SER A 156 0.28 9.77 -11.32
C SER A 156 1.24 8.65 -10.89
N ILE A 157 2.47 9.03 -10.54
CA ILE A 157 3.48 8.11 -9.99
C ILE A 157 3.06 7.65 -8.59
N GLU A 158 2.45 8.52 -7.80
CA GLU A 158 1.95 8.23 -6.46
C GLU A 158 0.95 7.09 -6.45
N ALA A 159 0.04 7.05 -7.41
CA ALA A 159 -0.91 5.93 -7.53
C ALA A 159 -0.20 4.61 -7.87
N GLY A 160 0.84 4.64 -8.72
CA GLY A 160 1.70 3.49 -8.97
C GLY A 160 2.46 3.03 -7.74
N ILE A 161 2.94 3.96 -6.91
CA ILE A 161 3.59 3.68 -5.63
C ILE A 161 2.64 2.94 -4.69
N VAL A 162 1.42 3.44 -4.49
CA VAL A 162 0.42 2.84 -3.58
C VAL A 162 0.06 1.43 -4.04
N ALA A 163 -0.20 1.22 -5.34
CA ALA A 163 -0.51 -0.10 -5.88
C ALA A 163 0.65 -1.11 -5.68
N THR A 164 1.88 -0.67 -5.90
CA THR A 164 3.08 -1.50 -5.71
C THR A 164 3.32 -1.81 -4.24
N ALA A 165 3.16 -0.83 -3.36
CA ALA A 165 3.34 -0.96 -1.92
C ALA A 165 2.33 -1.93 -1.29
N ASP A 166 1.07 -1.86 -1.71
CA ASP A 166 0.04 -2.81 -1.32
C ASP A 166 0.38 -4.23 -1.79
N GLY A 167 0.87 -4.39 -3.03
CA GLY A 167 1.38 -5.66 -3.54
C GLY A 167 2.55 -6.25 -2.75
N CYS A 168 3.33 -5.42 -2.07
CA CYS A 168 4.45 -5.85 -1.22
C CYS A 168 4.02 -6.42 0.15
N ASP A 169 2.78 -6.22 0.60
CA ASP A 169 2.29 -6.80 1.86
C ASP A 169 1.77 -8.23 1.64
N MET A 170 2.70 -9.16 1.40
CA MET A 170 2.41 -10.57 1.10
C MET A 170 3.08 -11.56 2.05
N GLU A 171 3.69 -11.12 3.14
CA GLU A 171 4.38 -11.99 4.08
C GLU A 171 3.42 -12.98 4.78
N LYS A 172 3.96 -14.14 5.16
CA LYS A 172 3.22 -15.29 5.72
C LYS A 172 2.35 -14.95 6.93
N GLU A 173 2.72 -13.94 7.70
CA GLU A 173 1.97 -13.52 8.90
C GLU A 173 0.52 -13.13 8.56
N ARG A 174 0.34 -12.50 7.42
CA ARG A 174 -0.96 -12.08 6.89
C ARG A 174 -1.89 -13.24 6.53
N ALA A 175 -1.30 -14.37 6.15
CA ALA A 175 -2.04 -15.57 5.72
C ALA A 175 -2.33 -16.57 6.85
N ARG A 176 -1.69 -16.46 8.02
CA ARG A 176 -1.77 -17.47 9.11
C ARG A 176 -3.17 -17.68 9.64
N LEU A 177 -3.87 -16.61 10.02
CA LEU A 177 -5.21 -16.74 10.59
C LEU A 177 -6.23 -17.31 9.61
N PRO A 178 -6.35 -16.81 8.35
CA PRO A 178 -7.20 -17.44 7.34
C PRO A 178 -6.88 -18.90 7.06
N PHE A 179 -5.60 -19.30 7.10
CA PHE A 179 -5.19 -20.69 6.96
C PHE A 179 -5.73 -21.55 8.10
N GLN A 180 -5.58 -21.09 9.36
CA GLN A 180 -6.12 -21.77 10.55
C GLN A 180 -7.66 -21.88 10.51
N LEU A 181 -8.34 -20.94 9.85
CA LEU A 181 -9.79 -20.94 9.67
C LEU A 181 -10.28 -21.88 8.54
N GLY A 182 -9.38 -22.72 7.97
CA GLY A 182 -9.73 -23.82 7.08
C GLY A 182 -9.72 -23.51 5.58
N ARG A 183 -9.12 -22.41 5.15
CA ARG A 183 -8.90 -22.15 3.72
C ARG A 183 -7.58 -22.78 3.26
N HIS A 184 -7.68 -23.77 2.38
CA HIS A 184 -6.53 -24.52 1.84
C HIS A 184 -6.55 -24.45 0.30
N ASP A 185 -6.03 -23.36 -0.26
CA ASP A 185 -5.85 -23.17 -1.70
C ASP A 185 -4.43 -22.71 -2.03
N ILE A 186 -4.09 -22.64 -3.32
CA ILE A 186 -2.76 -22.23 -3.78
C ILE A 186 -2.37 -20.84 -3.29
N HIS A 187 -3.34 -19.92 -3.18
CA HIS A 187 -3.10 -18.58 -2.66
C HIS A 187 -2.57 -18.61 -1.22
N LYS A 188 -3.11 -19.51 -0.39
CA LYS A 188 -2.69 -19.64 1.01
C LYS A 188 -1.37 -20.38 1.16
N PHE A 189 -1.16 -21.48 0.43
CA PHE A 189 0.11 -22.20 0.47
C PHE A 189 1.24 -21.31 -0.02
N SER A 190 1.05 -20.58 -1.12
CA SER A 190 2.07 -19.69 -1.65
C SER A 190 2.36 -18.50 -0.72
N ALA A 191 1.32 -17.93 -0.08
CA ALA A 191 1.53 -16.85 0.88
C ALA A 191 2.31 -17.31 2.13
N LEU A 192 2.09 -18.55 2.60
CA LEU A 192 2.86 -19.11 3.72
C LEU A 192 4.33 -19.35 3.40
N ALA A 193 4.68 -19.47 2.12
CA ALA A 193 6.06 -19.63 1.68
C ALA A 193 6.86 -18.32 1.69
N VAL A 194 6.20 -17.15 1.66
CA VAL A 194 6.86 -15.83 1.68
C VAL A 194 7.30 -15.49 3.10
N GLU A 195 8.61 -15.38 3.31
CA GLU A 195 9.19 -15.10 4.63
C GLU A 195 9.38 -13.60 4.88
N GLU A 196 9.81 -12.85 3.86
CA GLU A 196 10.02 -11.39 3.95
C GLU A 196 9.91 -10.71 2.59
N VAL A 197 9.61 -9.42 2.59
CA VAL A 197 9.67 -8.56 1.40
C VAL A 197 10.58 -7.36 1.68
N ARG A 198 11.67 -7.27 0.94
CA ARG A 198 12.66 -6.20 1.04
C ARG A 198 12.50 -5.21 -0.09
N ILE A 199 12.32 -3.95 0.25
CA ILE A 199 12.26 -2.81 -0.67
C ILE A 199 13.56 -2.04 -0.53
N SER A 200 14.29 -1.80 -1.62
CA SER A 200 15.60 -1.15 -1.63
C SER A 200 15.86 -0.38 -2.93
N ARG A 201 16.94 0.38 -2.99
CA ARG A 201 17.44 0.92 -4.27
C ARG A 201 17.84 -0.24 -5.19
N GLY A 202 17.45 -0.15 -6.46
CA GLY A 202 17.80 -1.12 -7.48
C GLY A 202 19.16 -0.85 -8.12
N ARG A 203 19.56 -1.74 -9.01
CA ARG A 203 20.82 -1.64 -9.78
C ARG A 203 20.58 -1.13 -11.19
N GLU A 204 19.57 -1.64 -11.88
CA GLU A 204 19.20 -1.29 -13.26
C GLU A 204 18.04 -0.29 -13.28
N LYS A 205 17.13 -0.42 -12.34
CA LYS A 205 15.99 0.51 -12.15
C LYS A 205 16.07 1.16 -10.76
N PRO A 206 15.40 2.29 -10.53
CA PRO A 206 15.49 3.00 -9.26
C PRO A 206 15.13 2.16 -8.03
N LEU A 207 14.13 1.28 -8.17
CA LEU A 207 13.57 0.47 -7.11
C LEU A 207 13.86 -1.01 -7.32
N ARG A 208 14.18 -1.72 -6.24
CA ARG A 208 14.29 -3.18 -6.19
C ARG A 208 13.39 -3.74 -5.10
N ILE A 209 12.58 -4.73 -5.47
CA ILE A 209 11.79 -5.53 -4.54
C ILE A 209 12.34 -6.96 -4.58
N THR A 210 12.78 -7.45 -3.42
CA THR A 210 13.26 -8.83 -3.25
C THR A 210 12.33 -9.57 -2.30
N VAL A 211 11.75 -10.68 -2.78
CA VAL A 211 10.85 -11.54 -2.02
C VAL A 211 11.60 -12.78 -1.57
N GLY A 212 11.90 -12.85 -0.27
CA GLY A 212 12.50 -14.02 0.37
C GLY A 212 11.46 -15.10 0.65
N MET A 213 11.74 -16.36 0.24
CA MET A 213 10.77 -17.43 0.40
C MET A 213 11.42 -18.77 0.77
N SER A 214 10.67 -19.59 1.53
CA SER A 214 11.12 -20.91 1.99
C SER A 214 11.12 -21.96 0.90
N ASP A 215 10.23 -21.84 -0.08
CA ASP A 215 10.11 -22.75 -1.23
C ASP A 215 9.53 -22.04 -2.46
N PRO A 216 9.65 -22.67 -3.68
CA PRO A 216 9.23 -22.03 -4.93
C PRO A 216 7.75 -21.70 -5.06
N SER A 217 6.85 -22.26 -4.23
CA SER A 217 5.42 -21.94 -4.32
C SER A 217 5.13 -20.46 -4.05
N GLY A 218 6.03 -19.76 -3.30
CA GLY A 218 5.96 -18.32 -3.07
C GLY A 218 6.01 -17.47 -4.35
N THR A 219 6.55 -17.99 -5.46
CA THR A 219 6.60 -17.30 -6.75
C THR A 219 5.22 -16.94 -7.28
N PHE A 220 4.20 -17.73 -6.93
CA PHE A 220 2.81 -17.43 -7.26
C PHE A 220 2.34 -16.08 -6.69
N GLN A 221 2.81 -15.69 -5.50
CA GLN A 221 2.50 -14.36 -4.92
C GLN A 221 3.14 -13.23 -5.73
N ILE A 222 4.35 -13.46 -6.25
CA ILE A 222 5.01 -12.48 -7.13
C ILE A 222 4.19 -12.33 -8.42
N GLU A 223 3.87 -13.42 -9.10
CA GLU A 223 3.23 -13.39 -10.42
C GLU A 223 1.77 -12.89 -10.35
N GLU A 224 0.99 -13.43 -9.43
CA GLU A 224 -0.45 -13.20 -9.37
C GLU A 224 -0.86 -11.99 -8.52
N ILE A 225 0.00 -11.53 -7.62
CA ILE A 225 -0.31 -10.37 -6.78
C ILE A 225 0.58 -9.17 -7.14
N LEU A 226 1.89 -9.27 -6.93
CA LEU A 226 2.79 -8.13 -7.06
C LEU A 226 2.90 -7.65 -8.51
N LEU A 227 3.22 -8.55 -9.45
CA LEU A 227 3.39 -8.16 -10.86
C LEU A 227 2.11 -7.68 -11.51
N ARG A 228 0.94 -8.22 -11.13
CA ARG A 228 -0.35 -7.70 -11.62
C ARG A 228 -0.56 -6.25 -11.22
N LYS A 229 -0.25 -5.89 -9.97
CA LYS A 229 -0.36 -4.51 -9.48
C LYS A 229 0.66 -3.59 -10.16
N ILE A 230 1.91 -4.03 -10.26
CA ILE A 230 2.98 -3.26 -10.94
C ILE A 230 2.61 -2.99 -12.41
N ARG A 231 2.14 -4.01 -13.14
CA ARG A 231 1.74 -3.89 -14.55
C ARG A 231 0.48 -3.05 -14.72
N GLY A 232 -0.55 -3.33 -13.91
CA GLY A 232 -1.79 -2.55 -13.93
C GLY A 232 -1.57 -1.08 -13.61
N ALA A 233 -0.56 -0.79 -12.79
CA ALA A 233 -0.14 0.57 -12.46
C ALA A 233 0.87 1.19 -13.45
N ASN A 234 1.26 0.49 -14.53
CA ASN A 234 2.29 0.93 -15.48
C ASN A 234 3.62 1.33 -14.81
N PHE A 235 3.98 0.60 -13.74
CA PHE A 235 5.09 0.96 -12.85
C PHE A 235 6.38 0.14 -13.12
N GLU A 236 6.36 -0.79 -14.09
CA GLU A 236 7.49 -1.70 -14.41
C GLU A 236 8.79 -0.96 -14.75
N ARG A 237 8.71 0.23 -15.32
CA ARG A 237 9.89 1.04 -15.67
C ARG A 237 10.70 1.50 -14.45
N PHE A 238 10.10 1.50 -13.26
CA PHE A 238 10.75 1.98 -12.04
C PHE A 238 11.26 0.85 -11.15
N VAL A 239 10.83 -0.41 -11.36
CA VAL A 239 11.07 -1.49 -10.40
C VAL A 239 11.65 -2.74 -11.05
N GLU A 240 12.64 -3.33 -10.40
CA GLU A 240 13.12 -4.69 -10.62
C GLU A 240 12.65 -5.60 -9.50
N VAL A 241 12.15 -6.80 -9.84
CA VAL A 241 11.59 -7.76 -8.88
C VAL A 241 12.38 -9.07 -8.91
N TYR A 242 12.77 -9.53 -7.74
CA TYR A 242 13.52 -10.77 -7.53
C TYR A 242 12.85 -11.66 -6.49
N ALA A 243 12.93 -12.98 -6.69
CA ALA A 243 12.72 -13.97 -5.65
C ALA A 243 14.08 -14.44 -5.11
N GLU A 244 14.20 -14.57 -3.80
CA GLU A 244 15.30 -15.26 -3.14
C GLU A 244 14.78 -16.53 -2.50
N ILE A 245 15.06 -17.70 -3.14
CA ILE A 245 14.48 -18.98 -2.75
C ILE A 245 15.51 -19.76 -1.96
N ARG A 246 15.15 -20.20 -0.75
CA ARG A 246 16.03 -20.96 0.12
C ARG A 246 16.56 -22.19 -0.60
N GLY A 247 17.90 -22.30 -0.70
CA GLY A 247 18.59 -23.42 -1.36
C GLY A 247 18.63 -23.37 -2.89
N MET A 248 17.98 -22.41 -3.55
CA MET A 248 17.96 -22.26 -5.02
C MET A 248 18.63 -20.96 -5.50
N GLY A 249 18.81 -19.97 -4.60
CA GLY A 249 19.40 -18.69 -4.95
C GLY A 249 18.40 -17.66 -5.42
N GLU A 250 18.89 -16.65 -6.14
CA GLU A 250 18.11 -15.50 -6.62
C GLU A 250 17.58 -15.73 -8.04
N MET A 251 16.32 -15.37 -8.28
CA MET A 251 15.65 -15.43 -9.58
C MET A 251 15.03 -14.07 -9.89
N ARG A 252 15.28 -13.52 -11.10
CA ARG A 252 14.70 -12.27 -11.56
C ARG A 252 13.37 -12.51 -12.27
N PHE A 253 12.39 -11.64 -12.04
CA PHE A 253 11.06 -11.63 -12.67
C PHE A 253 10.90 -10.47 -13.67
N ILE A 254 11.36 -9.26 -13.32
CA ILE A 254 11.39 -8.08 -14.21
C ILE A 254 12.59 -7.19 -13.95
#